data_4bc9b05bdf730cde11a25c1e1c5cb54f
#
_entry.id   4bc9b05bdf730cde11a25c1e1c5cb54f
#
_cell.length_a   1.000
_cell.length_b   1.000
_cell.length_c   1.000
_cell.angle_alpha   90.00
_cell.angle_beta   90.00
_cell.angle_gamma   90.00
#
_symmetry.space_group_name_H-M   'P 1'
#
loop_
_entity.id
_entity.type
_entity.pdbx_description
1 polymer ?
#
loop_
_entity_poly.entity_id
_entity_poly.type
_entity_poly.pdbx_seq_one_letter_code
_entity_poly.pdbx_strand_id
1 'polypeptide(L)'
;MKKVILSADSTCDLGDELKEKYEVHYYPFHIILEGKDYQDNVDITPEDIFQRYYEKKALPKTAAINVEEYVNYFRPFVEQGYEVVHLNLGSALSSAHQNCMLAARELKGVYPVDSGNLSTGIGHLVLDAGEMIRNGMGAEEIAERLKERKSRVHSSFVLDTLKFMSAG
;
A
#
# COMPACT_ATOMS: atom_id res chain seq x y z
N MET A 1 -25.33 4.64 -5.32
CA MET A 1 -24.17 3.86 -4.84
C MET A 1 -23.34 4.75 -3.94
N LYS A 2 -22.69 4.21 -2.92
CA LYS A 2 -21.74 4.97 -2.11
C LYS A 2 -20.52 5.32 -2.96
N LYS A 3 -19.91 6.47 -2.70
CA LYS A 3 -18.66 6.84 -3.36
C LYS A 3 -17.53 5.94 -2.84
N VAL A 4 -16.71 5.41 -3.74
CA VAL A 4 -15.59 4.53 -3.41
C VAL A 4 -14.30 5.33 -3.36
N ILE A 5 -13.54 5.19 -2.27
CA ILE A 5 -12.18 5.68 -2.11
C ILE A 5 -11.21 4.58 -2.55
N LEU A 6 -10.30 4.92 -3.45
CA LEU A 6 -9.18 4.06 -3.82
C LEU A 6 -7.98 4.39 -2.94
N SER A 7 -7.46 3.37 -2.28
CA SER A 7 -6.32 3.51 -1.37
C SER A 7 -5.31 2.38 -1.56
N ALA A 8 -4.06 2.64 -1.27
CA ALA A 8 -2.98 1.65 -1.32
C ALA A 8 -1.90 1.93 -0.28
N ASP A 9 -1.13 0.90 0.08
CA ASP A 9 0.13 1.09 0.81
C ASP A 9 1.13 1.86 -0.06
N SER A 10 2.04 2.62 0.53
CA SER A 10 3.04 3.41 -0.20
C SER A 10 3.91 2.58 -1.14
N THR A 11 4.05 1.29 -0.84
CA THR A 11 4.83 0.31 -1.61
C THR A 11 4.32 0.01 -3.02
N CYS A 12 3.26 0.67 -3.49
CA CYS A 12 2.76 0.48 -4.86
C CYS A 12 3.52 1.28 -5.93
N ASP A 13 4.42 2.18 -5.52
CA ASP A 13 5.36 2.93 -6.37
C ASP A 13 4.76 3.56 -7.63
N LEU A 14 3.54 4.08 -7.55
CA LEU A 14 2.94 4.83 -8.67
C LEU A 14 3.52 6.25 -8.74
N GLY A 15 3.79 6.69 -9.97
CA GLY A 15 4.15 8.09 -10.23
C GLY A 15 2.97 9.06 -9.96
N ASP A 16 3.29 10.31 -9.68
CA ASP A 16 2.32 11.32 -9.24
C ASP A 16 1.19 11.55 -10.25
N GLU A 17 1.50 11.53 -11.55
CA GLU A 17 0.48 11.66 -12.62
C GLU A 17 -0.63 10.60 -12.50
N LEU A 18 -0.26 9.35 -12.21
CA LEU A 18 -1.23 8.26 -12.05
C LEU A 18 -1.96 8.34 -10.71
N LYS A 19 -1.27 8.79 -9.64
CA LYS A 19 -1.87 9.03 -8.34
C LYS A 19 -3.00 10.06 -8.44
N GLU A 20 -2.71 11.20 -9.09
CA GLU A 20 -3.67 12.27 -9.31
C GLU A 20 -4.82 11.84 -10.21
N LYS A 21 -4.51 11.19 -11.34
CA LYS A 21 -5.50 10.73 -12.32
C LYS A 21 -6.58 9.84 -11.71
N TYR A 22 -6.21 8.97 -10.78
CA TYR A 22 -7.11 8.00 -10.14
C TYR A 22 -7.49 8.37 -8.71
N GLU A 23 -7.11 9.56 -8.23
CA GLU A 23 -7.37 10.04 -6.87
C GLU A 23 -6.96 8.99 -5.81
N VAL A 24 -5.75 8.42 -5.94
CA VAL A 24 -5.28 7.35 -5.06
C VAL A 24 -4.79 7.92 -3.75
N HIS A 25 -5.36 7.45 -2.65
CA HIS A 25 -4.91 7.76 -1.30
C HIS A 25 -3.85 6.77 -0.85
N TYR A 26 -2.72 7.27 -0.34
CA TYR A 26 -1.62 6.42 0.14
C TYR A 26 -1.55 6.40 1.64
N TYR A 27 -1.22 5.21 2.18
CA TYR A 27 -0.80 5.08 3.56
C TYR A 27 0.67 4.67 3.62
N PRO A 28 1.53 5.46 4.30
CA PRO A 28 2.98 5.23 4.31
C PRO A 28 3.36 4.03 5.17
N PHE A 29 4.30 3.22 4.68
CA PHE A 29 5.00 2.24 5.49
C PHE A 29 5.99 2.92 6.44
N HIS A 30 6.35 2.21 7.52
CA HIS A 30 7.39 2.66 8.43
C HIS A 30 8.77 2.24 7.92
N ILE A 31 9.71 3.19 8.01
CA ILE A 31 11.12 2.98 7.70
C ILE A 31 11.93 3.32 8.95
N ILE A 32 12.49 2.30 9.57
CA ILE A 32 13.34 2.44 10.75
C ILE A 32 14.78 2.61 10.30
N LEU A 33 15.35 3.78 10.53
CA LEU A 33 16.73 4.10 10.15
C LEU A 33 17.46 4.83 11.27
N GLU A 34 18.61 4.34 11.67
CA GLU A 34 19.41 4.89 12.78
C GLU A 34 18.60 5.01 14.10
N GLY A 35 17.68 4.09 14.36
CA GLY A 35 16.83 4.07 15.56
C GLY A 35 15.66 5.05 15.55
N LYS A 36 15.43 5.74 14.44
CA LYS A 36 14.29 6.65 14.24
C LYS A 36 13.30 6.03 13.27
N ASP A 37 12.01 6.21 13.54
CA ASP A 37 10.90 5.84 12.69
C ASP A 37 10.53 6.98 11.74
N TYR A 38 10.44 6.67 10.46
CA TYR A 38 10.07 7.58 9.37
C TYR A 38 8.91 6.98 8.58
N GLN A 39 8.10 7.85 8.00
CA GLN A 39 7.04 7.48 7.06
C GLN A 39 7.57 7.53 5.62
N ASP A 40 7.43 6.41 4.90
CA ASP A 40 7.89 6.25 3.52
C ASP A 40 7.29 7.30 2.58
N ASN A 41 8.14 8.00 1.83
CA ASN A 41 7.81 9.11 0.93
C ASN A 41 7.06 10.29 1.58
N VAL A 42 7.09 10.41 2.93
CA VAL A 42 6.58 11.56 3.70
C VAL A 42 7.72 12.23 4.44
N ASP A 43 8.43 11.48 5.31
CA ASP A 43 9.52 12.00 6.14
C ASP A 43 10.90 11.63 5.59
N ILE A 44 10.96 10.65 4.70
CA ILE A 44 12.21 10.12 4.13
C ILE A 44 11.97 9.65 2.69
N THR A 45 12.94 9.93 1.84
CA THR A 45 12.94 9.51 0.43
C THR A 45 13.96 8.38 0.18
N PRO A 46 13.88 7.66 -0.95
CA PRO A 46 14.92 6.72 -1.35
C PRO A 46 16.31 7.36 -1.42
N GLU A 47 16.41 8.60 -1.90
CA GLU A 47 17.65 9.38 -1.99
C GLU A 47 18.27 9.59 -0.61
N ASP A 48 17.45 9.96 0.40
CA ASP A 48 17.91 10.13 1.79
C ASP A 48 18.46 8.83 2.38
N ILE A 49 17.79 7.70 2.07
CA ILE A 49 18.22 6.36 2.51
C ILE A 49 19.57 6.01 1.89
N PHE A 50 19.71 6.21 0.57
CA PHE A 50 20.97 5.94 -0.12
C PHE A 50 22.09 6.85 0.37
N GLN A 51 21.84 8.14 0.59
CA GLN A 51 22.81 9.05 1.13
C GLN A 51 23.35 8.56 2.48
N ARG A 52 22.45 8.21 3.42
CA ARG A 52 22.85 7.70 4.74
C ARG A 52 23.60 6.38 4.67
N TYR A 53 23.21 5.51 3.73
CA TYR A 53 23.94 4.28 3.49
C TYR A 53 25.36 4.54 2.98
N TYR A 54 25.57 5.46 2.04
CA TYR A 54 26.91 5.78 1.52
C TYR A 54 27.79 6.44 2.57
N GLU A 55 27.24 7.36 3.35
CA GLU A 55 27.98 8.10 4.37
C GLU A 55 28.30 7.27 5.61
N LYS A 56 27.35 6.51 6.12
CA LYS A 56 27.43 5.85 7.44
C LYS A 56 27.27 4.33 7.41
N LYS A 57 27.00 3.73 6.23
CA LYS A 57 26.64 2.33 6.08
C LYS A 57 25.38 1.94 6.87
N ALA A 58 24.51 2.92 7.19
CA ALA A 58 23.25 2.67 7.87
C ALA A 58 22.28 1.92 6.93
N LEU A 59 21.75 0.80 7.40
CA LEU A 59 20.77 0.00 6.66
C LEU A 59 19.38 0.24 7.23
N PRO A 60 18.39 0.54 6.37
CA PRO A 60 17.01 0.69 6.81
C PRO A 60 16.41 -0.67 7.17
N LYS A 61 15.40 -0.65 8.04
CA LYS A 61 14.44 -1.75 8.25
C LYS A 61 13.05 -1.21 8.00
N THR A 62 12.14 -2.10 7.64
CA THR A 62 10.72 -1.75 7.48
C THR A 62 9.90 -2.32 8.64
N ALA A 63 8.81 -1.65 8.99
CA ALA A 63 7.81 -2.21 9.89
C ALA A 63 6.43 -2.10 9.24
N ALA A 64 5.61 -3.13 9.48
CA ALA A 64 4.25 -3.17 8.96
C ALA A 64 3.36 -2.16 9.69
N ILE A 65 2.44 -1.55 8.95
CA ILE A 65 1.36 -0.72 9.49
C ILE A 65 0.53 -1.60 10.45
N ASN A 66 0.25 -1.10 11.64
CA ASN A 66 -0.50 -1.84 12.64
C ASN A 66 -2.02 -1.64 12.50
N VAL A 67 -2.81 -2.39 13.29
CA VAL A 67 -4.28 -2.38 13.22
C VAL A 67 -4.85 -1.02 13.56
N GLU A 68 -4.37 -0.39 14.63
CA GLU A 68 -4.87 0.90 15.10
C GLU A 68 -4.61 2.03 14.09
N GLU A 69 -3.46 2.00 13.44
CA GLU A 69 -3.10 2.93 12.38
C GLU A 69 -4.07 2.80 11.19
N TYR A 70 -4.37 1.60 10.74
CA TYR A 70 -5.37 1.39 9.68
C TYR A 70 -6.76 1.83 10.12
N VAL A 71 -7.19 1.54 11.35
CA VAL A 71 -8.48 2.00 11.88
C VAL A 71 -8.55 3.53 11.85
N ASN A 72 -7.51 4.21 12.34
CA ASN A 72 -7.47 5.66 12.38
C ASN A 72 -7.44 6.28 10.97
N TYR A 73 -6.76 5.63 10.03
CA TYR A 73 -6.69 6.06 8.63
C TYR A 73 -8.03 5.92 7.89
N PHE A 74 -8.73 4.80 8.05
CA PHE A 74 -9.99 4.55 7.33
C PHE A 74 -11.20 5.21 7.96
N ARG A 75 -11.20 5.44 9.26
CA ARG A 75 -12.34 5.98 10.02
C ARG A 75 -12.92 7.25 9.41
N PRO A 76 -12.14 8.29 9.05
CA PRO A 76 -12.70 9.51 8.47
C PRO A 76 -13.47 9.29 7.16
N PHE A 77 -13.04 8.35 6.32
CA PHE A 77 -13.73 8.03 5.08
C PHE A 77 -15.07 7.33 5.35
N VAL A 78 -15.05 6.33 6.22
CA VAL A 78 -16.24 5.52 6.55
C VAL A 78 -17.30 6.37 7.26
N GLU A 79 -16.90 7.24 8.19
CA GLU A 79 -17.80 8.16 8.90
C GLU A 79 -18.46 9.18 7.97
N GLN A 80 -17.81 9.55 6.88
CA GLN A 80 -18.37 10.37 5.80
C GLN A 80 -19.26 9.59 4.83
N GLY A 81 -19.43 8.27 5.06
CA GLY A 81 -20.29 7.42 4.24
C GLY A 81 -19.64 6.85 2.99
N TYR A 82 -18.34 6.99 2.83
CA TYR A 82 -17.56 6.33 1.74
C TYR A 82 -17.36 4.86 2.01
N GLU A 83 -17.08 4.13 0.94
CA GLU A 83 -16.48 2.78 1.00
C GLU A 83 -15.03 2.87 0.53
N VAL A 84 -14.14 2.05 1.09
CA VAL A 84 -12.71 2.09 0.79
C VAL A 84 -12.27 0.75 0.21
N VAL A 85 -11.67 0.76 -0.98
CA VAL A 85 -10.90 -0.38 -1.49
C VAL A 85 -9.44 -0.07 -1.22
N HIS A 86 -8.78 -0.90 -0.42
CA HIS A 86 -7.38 -0.70 -0.05
C HIS A 86 -6.51 -1.86 -0.52
N LEU A 87 -5.50 -1.55 -1.33
CA LEU A 87 -4.55 -2.54 -1.85
C LEU A 87 -3.30 -2.59 -0.98
N ASN A 88 -3.08 -3.76 -0.38
CA ASN A 88 -1.93 -3.99 0.50
C ASN A 88 -0.75 -4.61 -0.27
N LEU A 89 0.44 -4.38 0.26
CA LEU A 89 1.62 -5.20 -0.02
C LEU A 89 1.29 -6.69 0.15
N GLY A 90 1.84 -7.52 -0.72
CA GLY A 90 1.59 -8.96 -0.72
C GLY A 90 1.76 -9.61 0.65
N SER A 91 0.76 -10.38 1.08
CA SER A 91 0.69 -11.00 2.41
C SER A 91 1.83 -11.97 2.72
N ALA A 92 2.54 -12.46 1.70
CA ALA A 92 3.74 -13.26 1.85
C ALA A 92 4.98 -12.42 2.26
N LEU A 93 4.92 -11.09 2.10
CA LEU A 93 6.04 -10.17 2.35
C LEU A 93 5.87 -9.37 3.64
N SER A 94 4.63 -9.16 4.10
CA SER A 94 4.34 -8.32 5.26
C SER A 94 3.06 -8.75 5.96
N SER A 95 2.96 -8.48 7.26
CA SER A 95 1.73 -8.62 8.05
C SER A 95 0.73 -7.47 7.82
N ALA A 96 1.05 -6.46 7.00
CA ALA A 96 0.20 -5.31 6.77
C ALA A 96 -1.21 -5.69 6.29
N HIS A 97 -1.33 -6.61 5.34
CA HIS A 97 -2.66 -7.09 4.90
C HIS A 97 -3.46 -7.74 6.04
N GLN A 98 -2.82 -8.58 6.87
CA GLN A 98 -3.48 -9.19 8.03
C GLN A 98 -3.98 -8.12 9.01
N ASN A 99 -3.18 -7.10 9.29
CA ASN A 99 -3.55 -5.98 10.16
C ASN A 99 -4.70 -5.15 9.54
N CYS A 100 -4.65 -4.90 8.24
CA CYS A 100 -5.70 -4.21 7.50
C CYS A 100 -7.04 -5.00 7.55
N MET A 101 -6.99 -6.31 7.42
CA MET A 101 -8.16 -7.19 7.56
C MET A 101 -8.77 -7.12 8.96
N LEU A 102 -7.96 -7.01 10.01
CA LEU A 102 -8.44 -6.83 11.38
C LEU A 102 -9.10 -5.46 11.54
N ALA A 103 -8.50 -4.39 11.03
CA ALA A 103 -9.10 -3.05 11.05
C ALA A 103 -10.45 -3.00 10.29
N ALA A 104 -10.55 -3.68 9.14
CA ALA A 104 -11.79 -3.75 8.37
C ALA A 104 -12.94 -4.50 9.08
N ARG A 105 -12.64 -5.35 10.06
CA ARG A 105 -13.68 -5.98 10.91
C ARG A 105 -14.30 -4.98 11.90
N GLU A 106 -13.53 -3.97 12.30
CA GLU A 106 -14.02 -2.89 13.17
C GLU A 106 -14.79 -1.82 12.39
N LEU A 107 -14.41 -1.60 11.12
CA LEU A 107 -14.94 -0.53 10.27
C LEU A 107 -15.68 -1.12 9.06
N LYS A 108 -17.02 -1.13 9.12
CA LYS A 108 -17.82 -1.55 7.97
C LYS A 108 -17.63 -0.61 6.78
N GLY A 109 -17.35 -1.17 5.60
CA GLY A 109 -17.16 -0.41 4.36
C GLY A 109 -15.70 -0.29 3.94
N VAL A 110 -14.77 -1.00 4.60
CA VAL A 110 -13.39 -1.16 4.17
C VAL A 110 -13.20 -2.54 3.55
N TYR A 111 -12.63 -2.60 2.36
CA TYR A 111 -12.41 -3.82 1.56
C TYR A 111 -10.91 -3.98 1.27
N PRO A 112 -10.15 -4.66 2.15
CA PRO A 112 -8.75 -4.94 1.94
C PRO A 112 -8.52 -5.94 0.81
N VAL A 113 -7.53 -5.67 -0.03
CA VAL A 113 -7.12 -6.53 -1.15
C VAL A 113 -5.65 -6.89 -0.97
N ASP A 114 -5.36 -8.17 -0.75
CA ASP A 114 -4.00 -8.68 -0.84
C ASP A 114 -3.54 -8.68 -2.30
N SER A 115 -2.57 -7.85 -2.63
CA SER A 115 -2.07 -7.79 -4.01
C SER A 115 -1.30 -9.05 -4.43
N GLY A 116 -0.74 -9.80 -3.47
CA GLY A 116 0.22 -10.87 -3.75
C GLY A 116 1.49 -10.39 -4.45
N ASN A 117 1.72 -9.09 -4.49
CA ASN A 117 2.76 -8.42 -5.27
C ASN A 117 3.48 -7.34 -4.44
N LEU A 118 4.48 -6.73 -5.06
CA LEU A 118 5.28 -5.60 -4.58
C LEU A 118 5.40 -4.58 -5.72
N SER A 119 5.58 -3.30 -5.37
CA SER A 119 5.94 -2.22 -6.29
C SER A 119 4.96 -2.11 -7.48
N THR A 120 5.45 -2.08 -8.70
CA THR A 120 4.65 -1.95 -9.92
C THR A 120 3.58 -3.03 -10.08
N GLY A 121 3.76 -4.22 -9.47
CA GLY A 121 2.73 -5.26 -9.45
C GLY A 121 1.49 -4.84 -8.65
N ILE A 122 1.67 -4.13 -7.51
CA ILE A 122 0.56 -3.50 -6.79
C ILE A 122 -0.01 -2.37 -7.64
N GLY A 123 0.87 -1.54 -8.23
CA GLY A 123 0.48 -0.43 -9.09
C GLY A 123 -0.47 -0.83 -10.21
N HIS A 124 -0.22 -1.95 -10.88
CA HIS A 124 -1.14 -2.48 -11.91
C HIS A 124 -2.55 -2.76 -11.37
N LEU A 125 -2.65 -3.36 -10.18
CA LEU A 125 -3.94 -3.62 -9.54
C LEU A 125 -4.63 -2.33 -9.09
N VAL A 126 -3.86 -1.32 -8.66
CA VAL A 126 -4.38 0.01 -8.31
C VAL A 126 -5.00 0.68 -9.55
N LEU A 127 -4.32 0.62 -10.70
CA LEU A 127 -4.86 1.16 -11.97
C LEU A 127 -6.14 0.43 -12.39
N ASP A 128 -6.16 -0.90 -12.29
CA ASP A 128 -7.38 -1.69 -12.56
C ASP A 128 -8.53 -1.28 -11.64
N ALA A 129 -8.28 -1.09 -10.34
CA ALA A 129 -9.29 -0.61 -9.39
C ALA A 129 -9.80 0.79 -9.77
N GLY A 130 -8.88 1.69 -10.13
CA GLY A 130 -9.22 3.05 -10.58
C GLY A 130 -10.16 3.05 -11.79
N GLU A 131 -9.88 2.23 -12.80
CA GLU A 131 -10.77 2.09 -13.96
C GLU A 131 -12.13 1.46 -13.58
N MET A 132 -12.17 0.48 -12.67
CA MET A 132 -13.42 -0.09 -12.17
C MET A 132 -14.28 0.95 -11.45
N ILE A 133 -13.67 1.81 -10.62
CA ILE A 133 -14.36 2.92 -9.94
C ILE A 133 -14.92 3.91 -10.97
N ARG A 134 -14.14 4.30 -11.96
CA ARG A 134 -14.58 5.23 -13.04
C ARG A 134 -15.75 4.66 -13.84
N ASN A 135 -15.82 3.34 -13.98
CA ASN A 135 -16.94 2.64 -14.61
C ASN A 135 -18.13 2.43 -13.66
N GLY A 136 -18.12 3.00 -12.46
CA GLY A 136 -19.24 2.97 -11.52
C GLY A 136 -19.41 1.67 -10.75
N MET A 137 -18.35 0.85 -10.63
CA MET A 137 -18.39 -0.41 -9.87
C MET A 137 -18.34 -0.13 -8.36
N GLY A 138 -19.05 -0.94 -7.56
CA GLY A 138 -19.04 -0.86 -6.10
C GLY A 138 -17.80 -1.47 -5.46
N ALA A 139 -17.45 -1.04 -4.24
CA ALA A 139 -16.21 -1.42 -3.57
C ALA A 139 -16.06 -2.94 -3.35
N GLU A 140 -17.12 -3.62 -2.96
CA GLU A 140 -17.11 -5.07 -2.74
C GLU A 140 -16.83 -5.83 -4.04
N GLU A 141 -17.50 -5.46 -5.13
CA GLU A 141 -17.30 -6.08 -6.44
C GLU A 141 -15.88 -5.83 -6.96
N ILE A 142 -15.33 -4.61 -6.77
CA ILE A 142 -13.95 -4.29 -7.13
C ILE A 142 -12.98 -5.20 -6.36
N ALA A 143 -13.15 -5.32 -5.05
CA ALA A 143 -12.28 -6.15 -4.22
C ALA A 143 -12.30 -7.64 -4.68
N GLU A 144 -13.47 -8.19 -4.99
CA GLU A 144 -13.58 -9.57 -5.49
C GLU A 144 -12.90 -9.73 -6.86
N ARG A 145 -13.11 -8.81 -7.80
CA ARG A 145 -12.44 -8.86 -9.11
C ARG A 145 -10.93 -8.74 -9.02
N LEU A 146 -10.44 -7.93 -8.09
CA LEU A 146 -8.99 -7.79 -7.88
C LEU A 146 -8.37 -9.06 -7.28
N LYS A 147 -9.08 -9.78 -6.42
CA LYS A 147 -8.63 -11.10 -5.92
C LYS A 147 -8.42 -12.11 -7.04
N GLU A 148 -9.26 -12.08 -8.06
CA GLU A 148 -9.08 -12.92 -9.24
C GLU A 148 -7.94 -12.42 -10.13
N ARG A 149 -7.86 -11.10 -10.33
CA ARG A 149 -6.86 -10.48 -11.21
C ARG A 149 -5.43 -10.62 -10.72
N LYS A 150 -5.20 -10.60 -9.41
CA LYS A 150 -3.84 -10.68 -8.85
C LYS A 150 -3.05 -11.91 -9.32
N SER A 151 -3.74 -13.03 -9.63
CA SER A 151 -3.11 -14.24 -10.16
C SER A 151 -2.52 -14.08 -11.57
N ARG A 152 -2.87 -13.00 -12.27
CA ARG A 152 -2.39 -12.67 -13.63
C ARG A 152 -1.33 -11.57 -13.62
N VAL A 153 -1.03 -11.00 -12.47
CA VAL A 153 -0.01 -9.96 -12.32
C VAL A 153 1.25 -10.60 -11.78
N HIS A 154 2.31 -10.53 -12.55
CA HIS A 154 3.64 -11.03 -12.18
C HIS A 154 4.61 -9.88 -12.29
N SER A 155 5.23 -9.50 -11.19
CA SER A 155 6.32 -8.55 -11.16
C SER A 155 7.66 -9.26 -10.98
N SER A 156 8.68 -8.77 -11.64
CA SER A 156 10.06 -9.23 -11.46
C SER A 156 11.00 -8.04 -11.41
N PHE A 157 12.06 -8.17 -10.65
CA PHE A 157 13.10 -7.15 -10.54
C PHE A 157 14.47 -7.80 -10.39
N VAL A 158 15.49 -7.10 -10.85
CA VAL A 158 16.88 -7.51 -10.72
C VAL A 158 17.50 -6.77 -9.55
N LEU A 159 18.15 -7.50 -8.65
CA LEU A 159 18.83 -6.94 -7.50
C LEU A 159 20.34 -6.79 -7.81
N ASP A 160 20.83 -5.57 -7.65
CA ASP A 160 22.28 -5.32 -7.67
C ASP A 160 22.98 -5.93 -6.44
N THR A 161 22.31 -5.89 -5.28
CA THR A 161 22.83 -6.43 -4.02
C THR A 161 21.72 -6.95 -3.11
N LEU A 162 21.99 -8.00 -2.35
CA LEU A 162 21.07 -8.56 -1.34
C LEU A 162 21.19 -7.88 0.04
N LYS A 163 22.10 -6.91 0.20
CA LYS A 163 22.39 -6.30 1.52
C LYS A 163 21.17 -5.68 2.18
N PHE A 164 20.37 -4.96 1.42
CA PHE A 164 19.17 -4.31 1.97
C PHE A 164 18.09 -5.33 2.34
N MET A 165 17.88 -6.34 1.51
CA MET A 165 16.92 -7.40 1.81
C MET A 165 17.30 -8.25 3.03
N SER A 166 18.60 -8.48 3.26
CA SER A 166 19.05 -9.28 4.39
C SER A 166 19.06 -8.53 5.72
N ALA A 167 18.86 -7.22 5.69
CA ALA A 167 18.84 -6.34 6.87
C ALA A 167 17.42 -6.09 7.43
N GLY A 168 16.40 -6.36 6.61
CA GLY A 168 14.99 -6.13 6.95
C GLY A 168 14.29 -7.33 7.54
#